data_0d74b10ee8de4b7ebbb89d5e32f11445
#
_entry.id   0d74b10ee8de4b7ebbb89d5e32f11445
#
_cell.length_a   1.000
_cell.length_b   1.000
_cell.length_c   1.000
_cell.angle_alpha   90.00
_cell.angle_beta   90.00
_cell.angle_gamma   90.00
#
_symmetry.space_group_name_H-M   'P 1'
#
loop_
_entity.id
_entity.type
_entity.pdbx_description
1 polymer ?
#
loop_
_entity_poly.entity_id
_entity_poly.type
_entity_poly.pdbx_seq_one_letter_code
_entity_poly.pdbx_strand_id
1 'polypeptide(L)'
;MHKIQIKYEKIGEKNSDDYKYDFCFVGTAHPKKYKFIKKMSEQLKSIYPKQYIYFFFPSRIVYFYRKIRNKELHKAKYNEFNFQPLKGEKMNEIYEKSRCVLDSAKDGQIGLTIRVIGALGAKKKLITTNEDIVNYDFYCPENIYLYNGKFDLDNIFFKSKYKRIDNVIY
;
A
#
# COMPACT_ATOMS: atom_id res chain seq x y z
N MET A 1 10.50 18.07 3.75
CA MET A 1 9.08 17.69 3.59
C MET A 1 8.35 18.46 2.48
N HIS A 2 8.52 19.78 2.36
CA HIS A 2 7.81 20.63 1.35
C HIS A 2 7.94 20.21 -0.13
N LYS A 3 9.11 19.71 -0.57
CA LYS A 3 9.34 19.36 -1.99
C LYS A 3 8.58 18.12 -2.49
N ILE A 4 8.24 17.18 -1.59
CA ILE A 4 7.50 15.98 -1.97
C ILE A 4 6.02 16.32 -2.18
N GLN A 5 5.47 17.16 -1.35
CA GLN A 5 4.08 17.60 -1.35
C GLN A 5 3.67 18.33 -2.63
N ILE A 6 4.48 19.28 -3.10
CA ILE A 6 4.22 20.07 -4.32
C ILE A 6 4.15 19.19 -5.58
N LYS A 7 4.84 18.06 -5.60
CA LYS A 7 4.85 17.13 -6.74
C LYS A 7 3.55 16.31 -6.82
N TYR A 8 2.90 16.01 -5.69
CA TYR A 8 1.65 15.24 -5.64
C TYR A 8 0.40 16.08 -5.95
N GLU A 9 0.39 17.38 -5.66
CA GLU A 9 -0.74 18.28 -5.95
C GLU A 9 -1.03 18.44 -7.46
N LYS A 10 -0.05 18.16 -8.32
CA LYS A 10 -0.19 18.24 -9.79
C LYS A 10 -0.81 17.00 -10.43
N ILE A 11 -1.06 15.94 -9.64
CA ILE A 11 -1.65 14.70 -10.15
C ILE A 11 -3.17 14.88 -10.16
N GLY A 12 -3.71 15.23 -11.32
CA GLY A 12 -5.15 15.33 -11.55
C GLY A 12 -5.86 13.97 -11.31
N GLU A 13 -7.14 14.03 -10.98
CA GLU A 13 -7.99 12.84 -10.87
C GLU A 13 -8.06 12.15 -12.23
N LYS A 14 -7.52 10.93 -12.31
CA LYS A 14 -7.67 10.07 -13.48
C LYS A 14 -9.01 9.33 -13.39
N ASN A 15 -9.65 9.10 -14.53
CA ASN A 15 -10.79 8.20 -14.60
C ASN A 15 -10.38 6.79 -14.14
N SER A 16 -11.34 6.03 -13.58
CA SER A 16 -11.07 4.69 -13.00
C SER A 16 -10.41 3.71 -13.96
N ASP A 17 -10.53 3.92 -15.27
CA ASP A 17 -10.02 3.04 -16.32
C ASP A 17 -8.58 3.37 -16.76
N ASP A 18 -8.05 4.52 -16.34
CA ASP A 18 -6.72 5.01 -16.74
C ASP A 18 -5.56 4.46 -15.87
N TYR A 19 -5.87 3.66 -14.84
CA TYR A 19 -4.84 3.12 -13.97
C TYR A 19 -4.22 1.84 -14.55
N LYS A 20 -2.87 1.81 -14.58
CA LYS A 20 -2.12 0.62 -14.95
C LYS A 20 -2.25 -0.50 -13.91
N TYR A 21 -2.39 -0.12 -12.64
CA TYR A 21 -2.49 -1.04 -11.51
C TYR A 21 -3.74 -0.74 -10.68
N ASP A 22 -4.50 -1.77 -10.36
CA ASP A 22 -5.61 -1.67 -9.42
C ASP A 22 -5.07 -1.41 -8.02
N PHE A 23 -4.03 -2.15 -7.64
CA PHE A 23 -3.36 -2.04 -6.35
C PHE A 23 -1.85 -2.05 -6.50
N CYS A 24 -1.17 -1.31 -5.61
CA CYS A 24 0.27 -1.41 -5.48
C CYS A 24 0.72 -1.55 -4.03
N PHE A 25 1.86 -2.20 -3.85
CA PHE A 25 2.64 -2.22 -2.63
C PHE A 25 4.11 -2.07 -2.97
N VAL A 26 4.79 -1.17 -2.29
CA VAL A 26 6.25 -1.03 -2.34
C VAL A 26 6.77 -0.95 -0.91
N GLY A 27 7.64 -1.87 -0.52
CA GLY A 27 8.20 -1.81 0.82
C GLY A 27 9.13 -2.96 1.20
N THR A 28 9.78 -2.78 2.35
CA THR A 28 10.65 -3.81 2.93
C THR A 28 9.85 -5.05 3.31
N ALA A 29 10.36 -6.21 2.95
CA ALA A 29 9.77 -7.51 3.25
C ALA A 29 10.02 -7.90 4.70
N HIS A 30 9.26 -7.32 5.64
CA HIS A 30 9.18 -7.86 7.00
C HIS A 30 8.24 -9.08 7.00
N PRO A 31 8.53 -10.18 7.75
CA PRO A 31 7.74 -11.43 7.69
C PRO A 31 6.23 -11.23 7.84
N LYS A 32 5.79 -10.54 8.89
CA LYS A 32 4.35 -10.25 9.11
C LYS A 32 3.75 -9.40 7.98
N LYS A 33 4.49 -8.37 7.52
CA LYS A 33 4.06 -7.52 6.42
C LYS A 33 3.90 -8.31 5.12
N TYR A 34 4.88 -9.17 4.80
CA TYR A 34 4.80 -10.06 3.65
C TYR A 34 3.52 -10.91 3.71
N LYS A 35 3.26 -11.56 4.86
CA LYS A 35 2.05 -12.39 5.07
C LYS A 35 0.76 -11.61 4.81
N PHE A 36 0.63 -10.40 5.39
CA PHE A 36 -0.58 -9.58 5.23
C PHE A 36 -0.76 -9.11 3.79
N ILE A 37 0.28 -8.55 3.18
CA ILE A 37 0.20 -8.05 1.79
C ILE A 37 -0.09 -9.20 0.81
N LYS A 38 0.52 -10.36 0.98
CA LYS A 38 0.21 -11.56 0.16
C LYS A 38 -1.24 -11.97 0.32
N LYS A 39 -1.75 -12.02 1.55
CA LYS A 39 -3.15 -12.36 1.81
C LYS A 39 -4.11 -11.37 1.16
N MET A 40 -3.87 -10.06 1.28
CA MET A 40 -4.66 -9.03 0.62
C MET A 40 -4.61 -9.20 -0.90
N SER A 41 -3.41 -9.35 -1.47
CA SER A 41 -3.19 -9.53 -2.90
C SER A 41 -3.95 -10.75 -3.45
N GLU A 42 -3.86 -11.89 -2.77
CA GLU A 42 -4.52 -13.13 -3.17
C GLU A 42 -6.05 -13.02 -3.12
N GLN A 43 -6.60 -12.41 -2.09
CA GLN A 43 -8.06 -12.20 -1.97
C GLN A 43 -8.62 -11.26 -3.05
N LEU A 44 -7.83 -10.28 -3.49
CA LEU A 44 -8.26 -9.31 -4.50
C LEU A 44 -7.97 -9.74 -5.94
N LYS A 45 -7.11 -10.73 -6.15
CA LYS A 45 -6.56 -11.07 -7.47
C LYS A 45 -7.60 -11.46 -8.51
N SER A 46 -8.70 -12.12 -8.10
CA SER A 46 -9.74 -12.56 -9.03
C SER A 46 -10.57 -11.40 -9.59
N ILE A 47 -10.72 -10.32 -8.81
CA ILE A 47 -11.53 -9.15 -9.16
C ILE A 47 -10.67 -8.02 -9.70
N TYR A 48 -9.46 -7.87 -9.12
CA TYR A 48 -8.51 -6.81 -9.41
C TYR A 48 -7.14 -7.42 -9.78
N PRO A 49 -6.98 -7.93 -11.00
CA PRO A 49 -5.79 -8.68 -11.40
C PRO A 49 -4.54 -7.82 -11.62
N LYS A 50 -4.71 -6.52 -11.92
CA LYS A 50 -3.59 -5.62 -12.23
C LYS A 50 -2.93 -5.15 -10.93
N GLN A 51 -2.02 -5.96 -10.38
CA GLN A 51 -1.35 -5.66 -9.11
C GLN A 51 0.15 -5.45 -9.31
N TYR A 52 0.72 -4.46 -8.63
CA TYR A 52 2.16 -4.22 -8.55
C TYR A 52 2.63 -4.41 -7.10
N ILE A 53 3.28 -5.54 -6.83
CA ILE A 53 3.76 -5.88 -5.49
C ILE A 53 5.29 -5.93 -5.52
N TYR A 54 5.94 -5.03 -4.78
CA TYR A 54 7.39 -4.94 -4.70
C TYR A 54 7.86 -5.13 -3.26
N PHE A 55 8.34 -6.34 -2.96
CA PHE A 55 8.98 -6.66 -1.70
C PHE A 55 10.49 -6.49 -1.82
N PHE A 56 11.07 -5.68 -0.93
CA PHE A 56 12.50 -5.39 -0.90
C PHE A 56 13.18 -6.05 0.30
N PHE A 57 14.32 -6.69 0.06
CA PHE A 57 15.28 -7.08 1.09
C PHE A 57 16.63 -6.36 0.87
N PRO A 58 17.31 -5.90 1.96
CA PRO A 58 18.60 -5.21 1.84
C PRO A 58 19.69 -6.07 1.21
N SER A 59 19.62 -7.39 1.39
CA SER A 59 20.55 -8.34 0.78
C SER A 59 19.95 -9.76 0.70
N ARG A 60 20.56 -10.61 -0.14
CA ARG A 60 20.22 -12.03 -0.24
C ARG A 60 20.47 -12.77 1.08
N ILE A 61 21.56 -12.41 1.79
CA ILE A 61 21.91 -13.00 3.09
C ILE A 61 20.78 -12.74 4.12
N VAL A 62 20.31 -11.49 4.21
CA VAL A 62 19.19 -11.13 5.09
C VAL A 62 17.91 -11.89 4.72
N TYR A 63 17.64 -12.08 3.43
CA TYR A 63 16.49 -12.89 2.98
C TYR A 63 16.61 -14.32 3.49
N PHE A 64 17.73 -15.03 3.23
CA PHE A 64 17.91 -16.43 3.66
C PHE A 64 17.87 -16.56 5.19
N TYR A 65 18.53 -15.67 5.91
CA TYR A 65 18.49 -15.65 7.38
C TYR A 65 17.05 -15.52 7.89
N ARG A 66 16.26 -14.55 7.36
CA ARG A 66 14.86 -14.36 7.76
C ARG A 66 13.96 -15.51 7.32
N LYS A 67 14.19 -16.08 6.15
CA LYS A 67 13.44 -17.21 5.65
C LYS A 67 13.55 -18.43 6.56
N ILE A 68 14.75 -18.71 7.07
CA ILE A 68 14.97 -19.84 8.01
C ILE A 68 14.28 -19.57 9.35
N ARG A 69 14.37 -18.35 9.86
CA ARG A 69 13.87 -18.00 11.21
C ARG A 69 12.39 -17.68 11.30
N ASN A 70 11.73 -17.38 10.20
CA ASN A 70 10.33 -16.91 10.22
C ASN A 70 9.44 -17.78 9.35
N LYS A 71 8.52 -18.48 9.99
CA LYS A 71 7.56 -19.39 9.34
C LYS A 71 6.71 -18.70 8.26
N GLU A 72 6.45 -17.41 8.38
CA GLU A 72 5.70 -16.60 7.41
C GLU A 72 6.39 -16.56 6.04
N LEU A 73 7.72 -16.74 6.01
CA LEU A 73 8.53 -16.72 4.80
C LEU A 73 8.90 -18.11 4.27
N HIS A 74 8.60 -19.20 4.99
CA HIS A 74 9.02 -20.56 4.57
C HIS A 74 8.49 -20.93 3.19
N LYS A 75 7.23 -20.58 2.88
CA LYS A 75 6.59 -20.85 1.58
C LYS A 75 6.86 -19.77 0.54
N ALA A 76 7.52 -18.67 0.91
CA ALA A 76 7.83 -17.59 -0.01
C ALA A 76 8.84 -18.02 -1.07
N LYS A 77 8.58 -17.67 -2.33
CA LYS A 77 9.48 -17.94 -3.45
C LYS A 77 10.51 -16.82 -3.57
N TYR A 78 11.74 -17.18 -3.95
CA TYR A 78 12.84 -16.21 -4.09
C TYR A 78 12.52 -15.08 -5.09
N ASN A 79 11.85 -15.41 -6.18
CA ASN A 79 11.49 -14.45 -7.22
C ASN A 79 10.38 -13.45 -6.83
N GLU A 80 9.78 -13.59 -5.64
CA GLU A 80 8.84 -12.60 -5.10
C GLU A 80 9.55 -11.40 -4.47
N PHE A 81 10.88 -11.46 -4.34
CA PHE A 81 11.67 -10.45 -3.64
C PHE A 81 12.67 -9.76 -4.55
N ASN A 82 12.92 -8.52 -4.25
CA ASN A 82 13.90 -7.67 -4.91
C ASN A 82 14.99 -7.27 -3.92
N PHE A 83 16.21 -7.13 -4.40
CA PHE A 83 17.40 -6.83 -3.60
C PHE A 83 17.99 -5.45 -3.90
N GLN A 84 17.27 -4.66 -4.70
CA GLN A 84 17.57 -3.27 -4.98
C GLN A 84 16.44 -2.38 -4.48
N PRO A 85 16.73 -1.28 -3.75
CA PRO A 85 15.69 -0.35 -3.34
C PRO A 85 15.13 0.37 -4.57
N LEU A 86 13.82 0.61 -4.58
CA LEU A 86 13.22 1.49 -5.57
C LEU A 86 13.60 2.95 -5.24
N LYS A 87 14.08 3.67 -6.24
CA LYS A 87 14.29 5.11 -6.14
C LYS A 87 12.96 5.84 -5.94
N GLY A 88 12.97 6.97 -5.23
CA GLY A 88 11.75 7.73 -4.92
C GLY A 88 10.94 8.13 -6.15
N GLU A 89 11.61 8.49 -7.26
CA GLU A 89 10.93 8.80 -8.54
C GLU A 89 10.14 7.60 -9.08
N LYS A 90 10.73 6.40 -9.02
CA LYS A 90 10.05 5.19 -9.49
C LYS A 90 8.88 4.82 -8.58
N MET A 91 9.00 5.03 -7.28
CA MET A 91 7.90 4.82 -6.33
C MET A 91 6.75 5.80 -6.61
N ASN A 92 7.05 7.07 -6.89
CA ASN A 92 6.04 8.05 -7.25
C ASN A 92 5.33 7.65 -8.56
N GLU A 93 6.07 7.24 -9.59
CA GLU A 93 5.50 6.74 -10.85
C GLU A 93 4.54 5.57 -10.61
N ILE A 94 4.88 4.62 -9.72
CA ILE A 94 4.03 3.49 -9.39
C ILE A 94 2.75 3.97 -8.70
N TYR A 95 2.86 4.89 -7.74
CA TYR A 95 1.69 5.47 -7.08
C TYR A 95 0.79 6.22 -8.06
N GLU A 96 1.35 7.04 -8.95
CA GLU A 96 0.60 7.73 -10.00
C GLU A 96 -0.20 6.79 -10.88
N LYS A 97 0.39 5.63 -11.23
CA LYS A 97 -0.21 4.62 -12.10
C LYS A 97 -1.13 3.64 -11.36
N SER A 98 -1.26 3.77 -10.05
CA SER A 98 -2.07 2.89 -9.22
C SER A 98 -3.35 3.56 -8.75
N ARG A 99 -4.45 2.81 -8.67
CA ARG A 99 -5.72 3.25 -8.10
C ARG A 99 -5.65 3.27 -6.57
N CYS A 100 -5.02 2.26 -5.97
CA CYS A 100 -4.99 2.06 -4.54
C CYS A 100 -3.62 1.59 -4.05
N VAL A 101 -3.24 2.00 -2.84
CA VAL A 101 -2.01 1.59 -2.16
C VAL A 101 -2.36 0.61 -1.04
N LEU A 102 -1.63 -0.50 -0.97
CA LEU A 102 -1.71 -1.43 0.15
C LEU A 102 -0.69 -1.02 1.22
N ASP A 103 -1.10 -1.02 2.47
CA ASP A 103 -0.24 -0.82 3.62
C ASP A 103 -0.48 -1.89 4.69
N SER A 104 0.55 -2.19 5.44
CA SER A 104 0.47 -3.04 6.62
C SER A 104 1.31 -2.42 7.72
N ALA A 105 0.66 -2.01 8.78
CA ALA A 105 1.29 -1.53 10.01
C ALA A 105 2.01 -2.67 10.74
N LYS A 106 2.95 -2.33 11.60
CA LYS A 106 3.48 -3.26 12.59
C LYS A 106 2.49 -3.36 13.75
N ASP A 107 2.49 -4.51 14.45
CA ASP A 107 1.72 -4.66 15.68
C ASP A 107 2.12 -3.56 16.69
N GLY A 108 1.13 -2.88 17.25
CA GLY A 108 1.35 -1.80 18.22
C GLY A 108 1.95 -0.52 17.61
N GLN A 109 1.97 -0.40 16.30
CA GLN A 109 2.44 0.83 15.65
C GLN A 109 1.41 1.94 15.87
N ILE A 110 1.78 2.94 16.62
CA ILE A 110 1.08 4.21 16.74
C ILE A 110 1.62 5.15 15.64
N GLY A 111 0.72 5.87 14.99
CA GLY A 111 1.06 6.83 13.94
C GLY A 111 1.09 6.26 12.52
N LEU A 112 1.33 7.16 11.57
CA LEU A 112 1.23 6.89 10.14
C LEU A 112 2.55 6.37 9.57
N THR A 113 2.45 5.44 8.63
CA THR A 113 3.61 5.04 7.83
C THR A 113 3.87 6.05 6.71
N ILE A 114 5.11 6.10 6.20
CA ILE A 114 5.46 6.90 5.01
C ILE A 114 4.56 6.52 3.82
N ARG A 115 4.11 5.26 3.72
CA ARG A 115 3.19 4.81 2.67
C ARG A 115 1.81 5.45 2.79
N VAL A 116 1.28 5.55 4.01
CA VAL A 116 0.00 6.23 4.25
C VAL A 116 0.10 7.67 3.81
N ILE A 117 1.13 8.38 4.26
CA ILE A 117 1.37 9.78 3.89
C ILE A 117 1.54 9.91 2.36
N GLY A 118 2.31 9.02 1.74
CA GLY A 118 2.50 9.01 0.29
C GLY A 118 1.22 8.72 -0.50
N ALA A 119 0.37 7.80 -0.02
CA ALA A 119 -0.90 7.49 -0.66
C ALA A 119 -1.87 8.68 -0.59
N LEU A 120 -1.99 9.29 0.59
CA LEU A 120 -2.84 10.47 0.78
C LEU A 120 -2.35 11.67 -0.06
N GLY A 121 -1.03 11.95 -0.03
CA GLY A 121 -0.42 13.00 -0.84
C GLY A 121 -0.59 12.78 -2.34
N ALA A 122 -0.58 11.53 -2.80
CA ALA A 122 -0.84 11.15 -4.19
C ALA A 122 -2.34 11.05 -4.54
N LYS A 123 -3.24 11.39 -3.61
CA LYS A 123 -4.70 11.25 -3.77
C LYS A 123 -5.11 9.84 -4.21
N LYS A 124 -4.56 8.83 -3.54
CA LYS A 124 -4.84 7.41 -3.81
C LYS A 124 -5.68 6.81 -2.70
N LYS A 125 -6.54 5.87 -3.07
CA LYS A 125 -7.21 5.03 -2.08
C LYS A 125 -6.17 4.22 -1.30
N LEU A 126 -6.48 3.89 -0.06
CA LEU A 126 -5.58 3.20 0.85
C LEU A 126 -6.28 1.99 1.48
N ILE A 127 -5.63 0.85 1.47
CA ILE A 127 -6.00 -0.29 2.31
C ILE A 127 -4.90 -0.49 3.34
N THR A 128 -5.25 -0.46 4.62
CA THR A 128 -4.28 -0.57 5.71
C THR A 128 -4.77 -1.49 6.82
N THR A 129 -3.82 -2.03 7.58
CA THR A 129 -4.09 -2.75 8.84
C THR A 129 -3.91 -1.87 10.08
N ASN A 130 -3.64 -0.58 9.90
CA ASN A 130 -3.46 0.35 11.02
C ASN A 130 -4.82 0.78 11.55
N GLU A 131 -5.22 0.23 12.71
CA GLU A 131 -6.49 0.54 13.36
C GLU A 131 -6.57 1.99 13.84
N ASP A 132 -5.42 2.61 14.17
CA ASP A 132 -5.36 4.00 14.63
C ASP A 132 -5.76 5.02 13.55
N ILE A 133 -5.80 4.61 12.27
CA ILE A 133 -6.10 5.50 11.15
C ILE A 133 -7.50 6.14 11.23
N VAL A 134 -8.43 5.51 11.93
CA VAL A 134 -9.81 6.04 12.08
C VAL A 134 -9.88 7.27 13.00
N ASN A 135 -8.83 7.50 13.78
CA ASN A 135 -8.74 8.62 14.73
C ASN A 135 -8.20 9.92 14.08
N TYR A 136 -7.84 9.87 12.80
CA TYR A 136 -7.30 11.03 12.09
C TYR A 136 -8.40 11.79 11.32
N ASP A 137 -8.32 13.11 11.31
CA ASP A 137 -9.29 14.01 10.68
C ASP A 137 -9.48 13.78 9.17
N PHE A 138 -8.47 13.21 8.51
CA PHE A 138 -8.54 12.84 7.09
C PHE A 138 -9.19 11.48 6.84
N TYR A 139 -9.60 10.74 7.89
CA TYR A 139 -10.22 9.44 7.68
C TYR A 139 -11.52 9.58 6.90
N CYS A 140 -11.62 8.85 5.81
CA CYS A 140 -12.76 8.86 4.92
C CYS A 140 -12.99 7.42 4.42
N PRO A 141 -14.12 6.77 4.77
CA PRO A 141 -14.40 5.38 4.40
C PRO A 141 -14.41 5.11 2.90
N GLU A 142 -14.70 6.13 2.09
CA GLU A 142 -14.64 6.04 0.63
C GLU A 142 -13.20 5.90 0.12
N ASN A 143 -12.22 6.44 0.85
CA ASN A 143 -10.82 6.47 0.45
C ASN A 143 -9.94 5.48 1.22
N ILE A 144 -10.34 5.12 2.44
CA ILE A 144 -9.52 4.34 3.36
C ILE A 144 -10.29 3.11 3.83
N TYR A 145 -9.76 1.94 3.53
CA TYR A 145 -10.30 0.66 3.97
C TYR A 145 -9.43 0.07 5.08
N LEU A 146 -10.03 -0.14 6.25
CA LEU A 146 -9.36 -0.86 7.35
C LEU A 146 -9.53 -2.36 7.16
N TYR A 147 -8.41 -3.04 6.86
CA TYR A 147 -8.40 -4.46 6.60
C TYR A 147 -8.24 -5.26 7.89
N ASN A 148 -9.24 -6.07 8.23
CA ASN A 148 -9.30 -6.92 9.42
C ASN A 148 -9.14 -8.43 9.14
N GLY A 149 -8.67 -8.79 7.94
CA GLY A 149 -8.44 -10.20 7.56
C GLY A 149 -9.30 -10.72 6.41
N LYS A 150 -10.41 -10.06 6.10
CA LYS A 150 -11.27 -10.32 4.93
C LYS A 150 -11.68 -9.00 4.29
N PHE A 151 -11.99 -9.05 2.99
CA PHE A 151 -12.60 -7.92 2.30
C PHE A 151 -14.12 -8.06 2.26
N ASP A 152 -14.80 -6.98 2.60
CA ASP A 152 -16.19 -6.75 2.29
C ASP A 152 -16.27 -5.94 0.99
N LEU A 153 -16.55 -6.59 -0.11
CA LEU A 153 -16.61 -5.95 -1.44
C LEU A 153 -17.86 -5.09 -1.63
N ASP A 154 -18.83 -5.21 -0.74
CA ASP A 154 -20.01 -4.35 -0.71
C ASP A 154 -19.75 -3.01 -0.02
N ASN A 155 -18.61 -2.87 0.66
CA ASN A 155 -18.20 -1.64 1.31
C ASN A 155 -18.11 -0.48 0.32
N ILE A 156 -18.46 0.73 0.79
CA ILE A 156 -18.42 1.99 0.03
C ILE A 156 -17.07 2.26 -0.62
N PHE A 157 -15.99 1.79 0.01
CA PHE A 157 -14.62 1.91 -0.52
C PHE A 157 -14.49 1.33 -1.93
N PHE A 158 -15.06 0.15 -2.20
CA PHE A 158 -14.94 -0.49 -3.51
C PHE A 158 -15.89 0.11 -4.55
N LYS A 159 -17.04 0.65 -4.10
CA LYS A 159 -18.11 1.17 -4.94
C LYS A 159 -17.94 2.65 -5.32
N SER A 160 -17.18 3.42 -4.54
CA SER A 160 -16.99 4.86 -4.76
C SER A 160 -15.75 5.17 -5.60
N LYS A 161 -15.75 6.36 -6.21
CA LYS A 161 -14.52 7.02 -6.68
C LYS A 161 -13.75 7.59 -5.49
N TYR A 162 -12.51 8.07 -5.75
CA TYR A 162 -11.77 8.82 -4.74
C TYR A 162 -12.54 10.10 -4.38
N LYS A 163 -12.78 10.32 -3.09
CA LYS A 163 -13.43 11.52 -2.59
C LYS A 163 -12.38 12.53 -2.18
N ARG A 164 -12.45 13.74 -2.71
CA ARG A 164 -11.54 14.81 -2.33
C ARG A 164 -11.73 15.16 -0.85
N ILE A 165 -10.62 15.27 -0.13
CA ILE A 165 -10.58 15.67 1.28
C ILE A 165 -9.95 17.05 1.31
N ASP A 166 -10.77 18.07 1.60
CA ASP A 166 -10.32 19.48 1.54
C ASP A 166 -9.54 19.90 2.80
N ASN A 167 -9.58 19.10 3.88
CA ASN A 167 -9.03 19.43 5.19
C ASN A 167 -7.78 18.63 5.57
N VAL A 168 -7.05 18.08 4.62
CA VAL A 168 -5.77 17.44 4.95
C VAL A 168 -4.72 18.52 5.16
N ILE A 169 -4.58 18.97 6.40
CA ILE A 169 -3.47 19.83 6.83
C ILE A 169 -2.23 18.94 6.90
N TYR A 170 -1.26 19.21 6.03
CA TYR A 170 0.05 18.55 6.01
C TYR A 170 1.07 19.33 6.84
#